data_f24057aed9f77d1262344911f0f4e398
#
_entry.id   f24057aed9f77d1262344911f0f4e398
#
_cell.length_a   1.000
_cell.length_b   1.000
_cell.length_c   1.000
_cell.angle_alpha   90.00
_cell.angle_beta   90.00
_cell.angle_gamma   90.00
#
_symmetry.space_group_name_H-M   'P 1'
#
loop_
_entity.id
_entity.type
_entity.pdbx_description
1 polymer ?
#
loop_
_entity_poly.entity_id
_entity_poly.type
_entity_poly.pdbx_seq_one_letter_code
_entity_poly.pdbx_strand_id
1 'polypeptide(L)'
;MTANHRVPRVNPKLANFKLRIGRSRIERYGVFAAVAIPARKRVIQYTGERISEREGLRRAVKLLWAGKTGRIYTVRLNRRWKIDGSVGGSGAELINHSCDPNLTMRKMRGQIFLYSFRKIRAGEELTVDYGFRCSLPCHCGSAKCRGTMCHV
;
A
#
# COMPACT_ATOMS: atom_id res chain seq x y z
N MET A 1 -8.23 -29.63 -5.51
CA MET A 1 -8.89 -28.55 -4.70
C MET A 1 -8.45 -27.22 -5.25
N THR A 2 -9.27 -26.57 -6.08
CA THR A 2 -8.97 -25.30 -6.72
C THR A 2 -9.02 -24.20 -5.65
N ALA A 3 -7.87 -23.60 -5.35
CA ALA A 3 -7.80 -22.41 -4.51
C ALA A 3 -8.64 -21.32 -5.18
N ASN A 4 -9.75 -20.98 -4.54
CA ASN A 4 -10.66 -19.94 -4.99
C ASN A 4 -9.91 -18.60 -4.90
N HIS A 5 -9.27 -18.19 -6.00
CA HIS A 5 -8.58 -16.91 -6.11
C HIS A 5 -9.63 -15.81 -6.15
N ARG A 6 -10.14 -15.46 -4.97
CA ARG A 6 -10.96 -14.25 -4.83
C ARG A 6 -10.16 -13.08 -5.40
N VAL A 7 -10.69 -12.47 -6.45
CA VAL A 7 -10.15 -11.21 -6.96
C VAL A 7 -10.15 -10.21 -5.81
N PRO A 8 -9.00 -9.64 -5.47
CA PRO A 8 -8.93 -8.70 -4.35
C PRO A 8 -9.84 -7.49 -4.64
N ARG A 9 -10.49 -6.97 -3.60
CA ARG A 9 -11.47 -5.88 -3.71
C ARG A 9 -11.16 -4.78 -2.72
N VAL A 10 -11.43 -3.54 -3.12
CA VAL A 10 -11.45 -2.40 -2.21
C VAL A 10 -12.72 -2.48 -1.36
N ASN A 11 -12.59 -2.26 -0.05
CA ASN A 11 -13.74 -2.10 0.82
C ASN A 11 -14.31 -0.68 0.67
N PRO A 12 -15.50 -0.51 0.06
CA PRO A 12 -16.04 0.82 -0.23
C PRO A 12 -16.42 1.62 1.03
N LYS A 13 -16.63 0.94 2.17
CA LYS A 13 -16.91 1.60 3.45
C LYS A 13 -15.70 2.30 4.05
N LEU A 14 -14.50 1.93 3.61
CA LEU A 14 -13.22 2.46 4.09
C LEU A 14 -12.56 3.40 3.08
N ALA A 15 -13.16 3.59 1.91
CA ALA A 15 -12.72 4.48 0.85
C ALA A 15 -13.70 5.66 0.69
N ASN A 16 -13.16 6.87 0.57
CA ASN A 16 -13.94 8.09 0.37
C ASN A 16 -14.24 8.36 -1.11
N PHE A 17 -13.60 7.64 -2.01
CA PHE A 17 -13.75 7.75 -3.46
C PHE A 17 -13.91 6.36 -4.06
N LYS A 18 -14.53 6.28 -5.23
CA LYS A 18 -14.64 5.02 -5.98
C LYS A 18 -13.27 4.62 -6.50
N LEU A 19 -12.81 3.46 -6.06
CA LEU A 19 -11.52 2.88 -6.41
C LEU A 19 -11.73 1.51 -7.06
N ARG A 20 -10.78 1.08 -7.88
CA ARG A 20 -10.76 -0.26 -8.47
C ARG A 20 -9.38 -0.90 -8.36
N ILE A 21 -9.33 -2.20 -8.29
CA ILE A 21 -8.10 -2.98 -8.40
C ILE A 21 -7.93 -3.42 -9.86
N GLY A 22 -6.71 -3.36 -10.36
CA GLY A 22 -6.37 -3.76 -11.71
C GLY A 22 -4.92 -4.20 -11.84
N ARG A 23 -4.53 -4.63 -13.03
CA ARG A 23 -3.14 -4.92 -13.36
C ARG A 23 -2.31 -3.65 -13.28
N SER A 24 -1.16 -3.73 -12.64
CA SER A 24 -0.19 -2.64 -12.50
C SER A 24 1.07 -2.93 -13.30
N ARG A 25 1.73 -1.86 -13.75
CA ARG A 25 3.08 -1.94 -14.35
C ARG A 25 4.18 -1.95 -13.30
N ILE A 26 3.87 -1.54 -12.05
CA ILE A 26 4.82 -1.47 -10.94
C ILE A 26 4.97 -2.86 -10.32
N GLU A 27 3.83 -3.45 -9.95
CA GLU A 27 3.76 -4.78 -9.36
C GLU A 27 2.45 -5.42 -9.83
N ARG A 28 2.30 -6.69 -9.70
CA ARG A 28 1.21 -7.56 -10.16
C ARG A 28 -0.19 -6.93 -10.20
N TYR A 29 -0.59 -6.28 -9.10
CA TYR A 29 -1.84 -5.56 -8.95
C TYR A 29 -1.59 -4.17 -8.37
N GLY A 30 -2.48 -3.24 -8.66
CA GLY A 30 -2.51 -1.90 -8.10
C GLY A 30 -3.93 -1.42 -7.86
N VAL A 31 -4.05 -0.32 -7.15
CA VAL A 31 -5.31 0.37 -6.89
C VAL A 31 -5.37 1.62 -7.78
N PHE A 32 -6.48 1.80 -8.45
CA PHE A 32 -6.69 2.88 -9.42
C PHE A 32 -7.87 3.76 -9.00
N ALA A 33 -7.75 5.06 -9.22
CA ALA A 33 -8.87 5.97 -9.08
C ALA A 33 -9.90 5.71 -10.17
N ALA A 34 -11.14 5.36 -9.80
CA ALA A 34 -12.23 5.21 -10.77
C ALA A 34 -12.89 6.55 -11.11
N VAL A 35 -12.66 7.57 -10.28
CA VAL A 35 -13.10 8.96 -10.44
C VAL A 35 -11.95 9.91 -10.13
N ALA A 36 -12.03 11.15 -10.59
CA ALA A 36 -11.03 12.16 -10.21
C ALA A 36 -11.07 12.43 -8.68
N ILE A 37 -9.89 12.54 -8.07
CA ILE A 37 -9.72 12.79 -6.64
C ILE A 37 -9.04 14.16 -6.48
N PRO A 38 -9.66 15.12 -5.78
CA PRO A 38 -9.01 16.40 -5.49
C PRO A 38 -7.77 16.24 -4.61
N ALA A 39 -6.87 17.22 -4.62
CA ALA A 39 -5.72 17.25 -3.71
C ALA A 39 -6.14 17.36 -2.24
N ARG A 40 -5.32 16.85 -1.33
CA ARG A 40 -5.47 16.94 0.13
C ARG A 40 -6.75 16.33 0.69
N LYS A 41 -7.29 15.31 0.03
CA LYS A 41 -8.46 14.55 0.49
C LYS A 41 -8.06 13.21 1.07
N ARG A 42 -8.75 12.78 2.13
CA ARG A 42 -8.65 11.41 2.61
C ARG A 42 -9.22 10.48 1.54
N VAL A 43 -8.43 9.51 1.11
CA VAL A 43 -8.78 8.60 0.01
C VAL A 43 -9.26 7.26 0.55
N ILE A 44 -8.48 6.63 1.41
CA ILE A 44 -8.78 5.30 1.96
C ILE A 44 -8.11 5.13 3.32
N GLN A 45 -8.73 4.34 4.19
CA GLN A 45 -8.10 3.88 5.42
C GLN A 45 -7.31 2.60 5.15
N TYR A 46 -6.08 2.52 5.65
CA TYR A 46 -5.31 1.29 5.67
C TYR A 46 -5.71 0.45 6.88
N THR A 47 -6.33 -0.69 6.66
CA THR A 47 -6.74 -1.61 7.73
C THR A 47 -6.05 -2.95 7.63
N GLY A 48 -6.13 -3.71 8.70
CA GLY A 48 -5.55 -5.04 8.80
C GLY A 48 -5.46 -5.50 10.25
N GLU A 49 -4.83 -6.63 10.44
CA GLU A 49 -4.55 -7.16 11.76
C GLU A 49 -3.50 -6.31 12.47
N ARG A 50 -3.77 -5.93 13.71
CA ARG A 50 -2.79 -5.25 14.56
C ARG A 50 -1.83 -6.28 15.16
N ILE A 51 -0.56 -6.17 14.81
CA ILE A 51 0.49 -7.11 15.24
C ILE A 51 1.65 -6.36 15.91
N SER A 52 2.40 -7.06 16.75
CA SER A 52 3.61 -6.51 17.35
C SER A 52 4.73 -6.33 16.30
N GLU A 53 5.71 -5.49 16.61
CA GLU A 53 6.92 -5.34 15.77
C GLU A 53 7.63 -6.70 15.56
N ARG A 54 7.73 -7.51 16.63
CA ARG A 54 8.33 -8.85 16.58
C ARG A 54 7.57 -9.80 15.63
N GLU A 55 6.24 -9.82 15.72
CA GLU A 55 5.42 -10.66 14.85
C GLU A 55 5.50 -10.19 13.38
N GLY A 56 5.51 -8.87 13.16
CA GLY A 56 5.70 -8.33 11.81
C GLY A 56 7.04 -8.73 11.19
N LEU A 57 8.12 -8.70 11.97
CA LEU A 57 9.42 -9.17 11.52
C LEU A 57 9.40 -10.67 11.19
N ARG A 58 8.81 -11.49 12.06
CA ARG A 58 8.67 -12.94 11.84
C ARG A 58 7.93 -13.26 10.52
N ARG A 59 6.82 -12.56 10.26
CA ARG A 59 6.04 -12.73 9.01
C ARG A 59 6.84 -12.27 7.79
N ALA A 60 7.53 -11.15 7.88
CA ALA A 60 8.37 -10.64 6.78
C ALA A 60 9.51 -11.61 6.45
N VAL A 61 10.22 -12.12 7.46
CA VAL A 61 11.29 -13.13 7.27
C VAL A 61 10.75 -14.38 6.61
N LYS A 62 9.59 -14.90 7.05
CA LYS A 62 8.95 -16.06 6.43
C LYS A 62 8.64 -15.83 4.95
N LEU A 63 8.14 -14.66 4.57
CA LEU A 63 7.86 -14.31 3.18
C LEU A 63 9.14 -14.15 2.35
N LEU A 64 10.18 -13.57 2.95
CA LEU A 64 11.50 -13.44 2.32
C LEU A 64 12.08 -14.81 1.98
N TRP A 65 12.08 -15.75 2.93
CA TRP A 65 12.56 -17.12 2.73
C TRP A 65 11.74 -17.89 1.69
N ALA A 66 10.46 -17.57 1.56
CA ALA A 66 9.58 -18.14 0.55
C ALA A 66 9.68 -17.46 -0.82
N GLY A 67 10.58 -16.47 -1.00
CA GLY A 67 10.69 -15.68 -2.24
C GLY A 67 9.46 -14.83 -2.55
N LYS A 68 8.68 -14.46 -1.52
CA LYS A 68 7.40 -13.73 -1.65
C LYS A 68 7.47 -12.32 -1.10
N THR A 69 8.58 -11.62 -1.31
CA THR A 69 8.81 -10.27 -0.77
C THR A 69 7.77 -9.24 -1.18
N GLY A 70 7.22 -9.33 -2.40
CA GLY A 70 6.13 -8.48 -2.87
C GLY A 70 4.78 -8.67 -2.16
N ARG A 71 4.71 -9.54 -1.14
CA ARG A 71 3.51 -9.78 -0.31
C ARG A 71 3.67 -9.30 1.13
N ILE A 72 4.62 -8.43 1.39
CA ILE A 72 4.79 -7.81 2.70
C ILE A 72 3.86 -6.60 2.77
N TYR A 73 2.72 -6.78 3.42
CA TYR A 73 1.65 -5.78 3.55
C TYR A 73 1.59 -5.17 4.95
N THR A 74 2.75 -5.06 5.63
CA THR A 74 2.81 -4.51 6.97
C THR A 74 3.23 -3.05 6.96
N VAL A 75 2.47 -2.21 7.64
CA VAL A 75 2.77 -0.79 7.85
C VAL A 75 2.98 -0.52 9.33
N ARG A 76 4.06 0.16 9.67
CA ARG A 76 4.33 0.57 11.05
C ARG A 76 3.30 1.61 11.50
N LEU A 77 2.56 1.30 12.55
CA LEU A 77 1.64 2.24 13.20
C LEU A 77 2.38 3.15 14.19
N ASN A 78 3.17 2.56 15.07
CA ASN A 78 4.01 3.24 16.07
C ASN A 78 5.20 2.35 16.48
N ARG A 79 5.88 2.68 17.58
CA ARG A 79 7.05 1.91 18.06
C ARG A 79 6.73 0.47 18.47
N ARG A 80 5.47 0.17 18.84
CA ARG A 80 5.06 -1.15 19.36
C ARG A 80 4.28 -1.98 18.35
N TRP A 81 3.56 -1.32 17.43
CA TRP A 81 2.54 -1.95 16.60
C TRP A 81 2.73 -1.71 15.12
N LYS A 82 2.38 -2.73 14.34
CA LYS A 82 2.18 -2.70 12.90
C LYS A 82 0.75 -3.09 12.55
N ILE A 83 0.30 -2.69 11.37
CA ILE A 83 -0.93 -3.17 10.76
C ILE A 83 -0.53 -4.06 9.58
N ASP A 84 -1.01 -5.29 9.58
CA ASP A 84 -0.81 -6.27 8.51
C ASP A 84 -2.06 -6.33 7.64
N GLY A 85 -2.01 -5.72 6.46
CA GLY A 85 -3.12 -5.67 5.51
C GLY A 85 -3.44 -7.01 4.85
N SER A 86 -2.58 -8.02 5.00
CA SER A 86 -2.88 -9.37 4.48
C SER A 86 -4.07 -10.04 5.18
N VAL A 87 -4.44 -9.56 6.36
CA VAL A 87 -5.58 -10.04 7.16
C VAL A 87 -6.52 -8.87 7.46
N GLY A 88 -7.71 -8.89 6.88
CA GLY A 88 -8.70 -7.83 7.09
C GLY A 88 -8.35 -6.49 6.44
N GLY A 89 -7.55 -6.51 5.38
CA GLY A 89 -7.16 -5.33 4.62
C GLY A 89 -8.33 -4.68 3.90
N SER A 90 -8.23 -3.36 3.71
CA SER A 90 -9.23 -2.54 3.01
C SER A 90 -9.11 -2.55 1.49
N GLY A 91 -8.04 -3.13 0.95
CA GLY A 91 -7.57 -2.96 -0.42
C GLY A 91 -6.41 -1.96 -0.52
N ALA A 92 -6.18 -1.14 0.50
CA ALA A 92 -5.07 -0.20 0.53
C ALA A 92 -3.70 -0.88 0.57
N GLU A 93 -3.63 -2.12 1.02
CA GLU A 93 -2.42 -2.95 1.02
C GLU A 93 -1.90 -3.26 -0.39
N LEU A 94 -2.73 -3.07 -1.41
CA LEU A 94 -2.37 -3.25 -2.82
C LEU A 94 -1.92 -1.95 -3.51
N ILE A 95 -1.88 -0.83 -2.77
CA ILE A 95 -1.33 0.42 -3.28
C ILE A 95 0.18 0.29 -3.37
N ASN A 96 0.71 0.45 -4.58
CA ASN A 96 2.11 0.24 -4.89
C ASN A 96 3.00 1.42 -4.45
N HIS A 97 4.30 1.13 -4.36
CA HIS A 97 5.29 2.16 -4.12
C HIS A 97 5.57 2.99 -5.37
N SER A 98 5.77 4.30 -5.18
CA SER A 98 6.42 5.17 -6.15
C SER A 98 7.37 6.15 -5.45
N CYS A 99 8.47 6.47 -6.12
CA CYS A 99 9.38 7.54 -5.70
C CYS A 99 8.81 8.95 -5.99
N ASP A 100 7.76 9.03 -6.81
CA ASP A 100 6.97 10.24 -7.08
C ASP A 100 5.47 9.92 -6.84
N PRO A 101 5.08 9.75 -5.55
CA PRO A 101 3.76 9.26 -5.19
C PRO A 101 2.67 10.30 -5.38
N ASN A 102 1.42 9.85 -5.52
CA ASN A 102 0.25 10.73 -5.48
C ASN A 102 -0.50 10.69 -4.16
N LEU A 103 -0.12 9.77 -3.27
CA LEU A 103 -0.67 9.69 -1.91
C LEU A 103 0.41 9.90 -0.86
N THR A 104 -0.03 10.39 0.29
CA THR A 104 0.76 10.42 1.53
C THR A 104 0.03 9.69 2.64
N MET A 105 0.79 9.05 3.53
CA MET A 105 0.27 8.31 4.66
C MET A 105 0.25 9.18 5.92
N ARG A 106 -0.87 9.15 6.65
CA ARG A 106 -1.01 9.81 7.94
C ARG A 106 -1.49 8.84 9.00
N LYS A 107 -0.90 8.91 10.17
CA LYS A 107 -1.23 8.09 11.34
C LYS A 107 -1.89 8.97 12.38
N MET A 108 -3.14 8.66 12.71
CA MET A 108 -3.93 9.45 13.65
C MET A 108 -4.77 8.52 14.53
N ARG A 109 -4.73 8.75 15.84
CA ARG A 109 -5.57 8.02 16.83
C ARG A 109 -5.51 6.50 16.68
N GLY A 110 -4.32 5.94 16.41
CA GLY A 110 -4.14 4.50 16.24
C GLY A 110 -4.63 3.93 14.91
N GLN A 111 -4.92 4.78 13.94
CA GLN A 111 -5.36 4.42 12.59
C GLN A 111 -4.42 4.99 11.54
N ILE A 112 -4.44 4.39 10.36
CA ILE A 112 -3.62 4.79 9.22
C ILE A 112 -4.55 5.19 8.08
N PHE A 113 -4.32 6.38 7.53
CA PHE A 113 -5.09 6.92 6.40
C PHE A 113 -4.16 7.35 5.27
N LEU A 114 -4.61 7.17 4.05
CA LEU A 114 -3.96 7.66 2.84
C LEU A 114 -4.69 8.87 2.31
N TYR A 115 -3.95 9.93 2.06
CA TYR A 115 -4.45 11.22 1.56
C TYR A 115 -3.85 11.52 0.20
N SER A 116 -4.63 12.12 -0.69
CA SER A 116 -4.11 12.62 -1.95
C SER A 116 -3.12 13.76 -1.70
N PHE A 117 -1.92 13.61 -2.23
CA PHE A 117 -0.88 14.63 -2.18
C PHE A 117 -1.16 15.76 -3.19
N ARG A 118 -1.62 15.36 -4.37
CA ARG A 118 -2.03 16.23 -5.48
C ARG A 118 -3.38 15.77 -6.04
N LYS A 119 -3.92 16.50 -7.02
CA LYS A 119 -5.05 16.01 -7.82
C LYS A 119 -4.67 14.71 -8.52
N ILE A 120 -5.56 13.73 -8.49
CA ILE A 120 -5.42 12.42 -9.13
C ILE A 120 -6.51 12.31 -10.19
N ARG A 121 -6.14 11.93 -11.40
CA ARG A 121 -7.09 11.78 -12.51
C ARG A 121 -7.82 10.45 -12.41
N ALA A 122 -9.03 10.38 -12.96
CA ALA A 122 -9.69 9.10 -13.16
C ALA A 122 -8.81 8.19 -14.03
N GLY A 123 -8.69 6.91 -13.64
CA GLY A 123 -7.83 5.94 -14.30
C GLY A 123 -6.36 5.93 -13.82
N GLU A 124 -5.92 6.92 -13.03
CA GLU A 124 -4.56 6.99 -12.51
C GLU A 124 -4.34 5.95 -11.39
N GLU A 125 -3.19 5.29 -11.39
CA GLU A 125 -2.80 4.38 -10.31
C GLU A 125 -2.46 5.17 -9.05
N LEU A 126 -2.98 4.72 -7.91
CA LEU A 126 -2.64 5.25 -6.59
C LEU A 126 -1.31 4.68 -6.14
N THR A 127 -0.42 5.56 -5.71
CA THR A 127 0.92 5.19 -5.24
C THR A 127 1.29 5.95 -3.98
N VAL A 128 2.10 5.33 -3.15
CA VAL A 128 2.62 5.92 -1.91
C VAL A 128 4.11 5.60 -1.77
N ASP A 129 4.88 6.48 -1.16
CA ASP A 129 6.26 6.15 -0.81
C ASP A 129 6.24 5.27 0.45
N TYR A 130 6.78 4.07 0.35
CA TYR A 130 6.80 3.12 1.47
C TYR A 130 7.72 3.55 2.60
N GLY A 131 8.72 4.40 2.31
CA GLY A 131 9.64 4.91 3.33
C GLY A 131 10.46 3.81 4.00
N PHE A 132 10.78 2.74 3.29
CA PHE A 132 11.59 1.65 3.84
C PHE A 132 13.03 2.10 4.14
N ARG A 133 13.63 1.50 5.14
CA ARG A 133 15.06 1.61 5.45
C ARG A 133 15.78 0.31 5.07
N CYS A 134 15.80 -0.01 3.79
CA CYS A 134 16.38 -1.23 3.26
C CYS A 134 16.86 -1.01 1.82
N SER A 135 17.71 -1.84 1.30
CA SER A 135 18.26 -1.72 -0.06
C SER A 135 17.44 -2.49 -1.11
N LEU A 136 16.11 -2.43 -1.02
CA LEU A 136 15.26 -3.05 -2.03
C LEU A 136 15.25 -2.23 -3.33
N PRO A 137 15.46 -2.86 -4.49
CA PRO A 137 15.39 -2.17 -5.77
C PRO A 137 13.99 -1.63 -6.03
N CYS A 138 13.90 -0.48 -6.71
CA CYS A 138 12.65 0.15 -7.10
C CYS A 138 12.48 0.10 -8.61
N HIS A 139 11.30 -0.34 -9.05
CA HIS A 139 10.87 -0.40 -10.44
C HIS A 139 9.57 0.39 -10.68
N CYS A 140 9.37 1.50 -9.95
CA CYS A 140 8.12 2.28 -10.02
C CYS A 140 7.88 2.96 -11.38
N GLY A 141 8.90 3.03 -12.24
CA GLY A 141 8.78 3.64 -13.58
C GLY A 141 8.65 5.17 -13.60
N SER A 142 8.74 5.84 -12.44
CA SER A 142 8.73 7.31 -12.37
C SER A 142 10.02 7.88 -12.93
N ALA A 143 9.93 9.05 -13.60
CA ALA A 143 11.11 9.84 -14.01
C ALA A 143 11.98 10.27 -12.81
N LYS A 144 11.40 10.32 -11.59
CA LYS A 144 12.10 10.64 -10.35
C LYS A 144 12.47 9.37 -9.55
N CYS A 145 12.48 8.20 -10.19
CA CYS A 145 12.81 6.95 -9.51
C CYS A 145 14.23 7.01 -8.92
N ARG A 146 14.33 6.70 -7.63
CA ARG A 146 15.60 6.66 -6.89
C ARG A 146 16.42 5.39 -7.16
N GLY A 147 15.89 4.43 -7.91
CA GLY A 147 16.46 3.08 -8.09
C GLY A 147 16.30 2.18 -6.88
N THR A 148 15.88 2.73 -5.75
CA THR A 148 15.63 2.01 -4.49
C THR A 148 14.34 2.48 -3.83
N MET A 149 13.63 1.58 -3.13
CA MET A 149 12.45 1.93 -2.32
C MET A 149 12.82 2.64 -1.01
N CYS A 150 14.10 2.85 -0.77
CA CYS A 150 14.60 3.35 0.50
C CYS A 150 14.83 4.85 0.47
N HIS A 151 14.62 5.48 1.61
CA HIS A 151 15.21 6.77 1.92
C HIS A 151 16.61 6.53 2.51
N VAL A 152 17.60 7.11 1.89
CA VAL A 152 18.98 7.17 2.39
C VAL A 152 19.04 8.22 3.50
#